data_47b8c9d613197e2b8c65d392358f3bc2
#
_entry.id   47b8c9d613197e2b8c65d392358f3bc2
#
_cell.length_a   1.000
_cell.length_b   1.000
_cell.length_c   1.000
_cell.angle_alpha   90.00
_cell.angle_beta   90.00
_cell.angle_gamma   90.00
#
_symmetry.space_group_name_H-M   'P 1'
#
loop_
_entity.id
_entity.type
_entity.pdbx_description
1 polymer ?
#
loop_
_entity_poly.entity_id
_entity_poly.type
_entity_poly.pdbx_seq_one_letter_code
_entity_poly.pdbx_strand_id
1 'polypeptide(L)'
;MTDTSVFEDKKAAYYTLGCKLNFAETSTIGRSLLAQGVRSVRPREVADICVINTCSVTELADKKCRTMIRKAAREHPGSFVVVTGCYAQLSPEEIADIEGVHLVIGSEKKLDIADYLDLERPRDAGASIVRGRTKDIRTFRLSSSSDERTRHFLKVQDGCDYHCTYCTIPKARGRSRSGSIAEIVAEAERIAREGAREIVLTGVNIGDFGKGHPGEDFFALVKALDEVEGIERFRIGSIEPNLLSEEIIRYSATSRRIAPHFHIPLQSGSDEVLRLMKRRYDTALFRSRVELIRELMPHAFIGVDVIVGTRGEEERYFEECYQFLECLPFSQLHVFSYSEREGTAALSIEHAVTPRDKQKRSQRLARLSEERLQDFYRANLGRELTVIWEHGNYDGRMMGHSENYIRVAQPYDEAAIGTTTRITPQHLDASGTFVY
;
A
#
# COMPACT_ATOMS: atom_id res chain seq x y z
N MET A 1 -27.88 -5.22 -21.03
CA MET A 1 -27.67 -3.79 -20.72
C MET A 1 -28.35 -3.59 -19.37
N THR A 2 -27.60 -3.30 -18.34
CA THR A 2 -28.17 -2.93 -17.02
C THR A 2 -28.89 -1.60 -17.19
N ASP A 3 -30.11 -1.53 -16.72
CA ASP A 3 -30.89 -0.27 -16.71
C ASP A 3 -30.16 0.72 -15.77
N THR A 4 -29.45 1.69 -16.33
CA THR A 4 -28.69 2.69 -15.59
C THR A 4 -29.57 3.71 -14.89
N SER A 5 -30.89 3.76 -15.18
CA SER A 5 -31.82 4.69 -14.55
C SER A 5 -31.94 4.51 -13.03
N VAL A 6 -31.64 3.31 -12.52
CA VAL A 6 -31.65 2.98 -11.08
C VAL A 6 -30.55 3.73 -10.29
N PHE A 7 -29.49 4.19 -10.96
CA PHE A 7 -28.35 4.86 -10.36
C PHE A 7 -28.39 6.39 -10.49
N GLU A 8 -29.32 6.94 -11.27
CA GLU A 8 -29.46 8.39 -11.43
C GLU A 8 -29.69 9.08 -10.06
N ASP A 9 -28.96 10.15 -9.81
CA ASP A 9 -28.99 10.93 -8.57
C ASP A 9 -28.61 10.20 -7.27
N LYS A 10 -28.18 8.94 -7.32
CA LYS A 10 -27.69 8.20 -6.15
C LYS A 10 -26.35 8.75 -5.66
N LYS A 11 -26.12 8.61 -4.37
CA LYS A 11 -24.91 9.06 -3.68
C LYS A 11 -24.18 7.87 -3.10
N ALA A 12 -22.86 7.83 -3.25
CA ALA A 12 -22.02 6.79 -2.68
C ALA A 12 -20.94 7.37 -1.75
N ALA A 13 -20.82 6.78 -0.56
CA ALA A 13 -19.74 7.04 0.38
C ALA A 13 -18.73 5.88 0.34
N TYR A 14 -17.43 6.19 0.40
CA TYR A 14 -16.36 5.22 0.28
C TYR A 14 -15.48 5.19 1.53
N TYR A 15 -15.23 4.00 2.04
CA TYR A 15 -14.32 3.74 3.17
C TYR A 15 -13.22 2.78 2.73
N THR A 16 -11.97 3.18 2.88
CA THR A 16 -10.84 2.34 2.50
C THR A 16 -9.95 2.06 3.69
N LEU A 17 -9.73 0.79 3.98
CA LEU A 17 -8.78 0.33 4.96
C LEU A 17 -7.65 -0.45 4.27
N GLY A 18 -6.45 -0.30 4.79
CA GLY A 18 -5.30 -1.10 4.37
C GLY A 18 -4.28 -0.36 3.51
N CYS A 19 -3.90 -0.95 2.40
CA CYS A 19 -2.73 -0.55 1.62
C CYS A 19 -3.09 0.40 0.44
N LYS A 20 -2.04 0.97 -0.17
CA LYS A 20 -2.14 1.81 -1.37
C LYS A 20 -2.92 1.14 -2.51
N LEU A 21 -2.82 -0.20 -2.62
CA LEU A 21 -3.55 -0.98 -3.59
C LEU A 21 -5.06 -0.90 -3.38
N ASN A 22 -5.53 -1.02 -2.12
CA ASN A 22 -6.95 -0.85 -1.80
C ASN A 22 -7.44 0.56 -2.14
N PHE A 23 -6.61 1.60 -1.91
CA PHE A 23 -6.98 2.96 -2.29
C PHE A 23 -7.14 3.13 -3.81
N ALA A 24 -6.20 2.62 -4.61
CA ALA A 24 -6.32 2.63 -6.07
C ALA A 24 -7.59 1.91 -6.54
N GLU A 25 -7.91 0.76 -5.94
CA GLU A 25 -9.10 -0.02 -6.26
C GLU A 25 -10.40 0.70 -5.87
N THR A 26 -10.45 1.33 -4.69
CA THR A 26 -11.63 2.11 -4.26
C THR A 26 -11.88 3.30 -5.17
N SER A 27 -10.83 4.06 -5.54
CA SER A 27 -10.97 5.16 -6.50
C SER A 27 -11.48 4.67 -7.86
N THR A 28 -11.01 3.52 -8.33
CA THR A 28 -11.49 2.92 -9.59
C THR A 28 -12.96 2.50 -9.49
N ILE A 29 -13.39 1.93 -8.35
CA ILE A 29 -14.80 1.64 -8.09
C ILE A 29 -15.61 2.93 -8.11
N GLY A 30 -15.14 3.99 -7.47
CA GLY A 30 -15.81 5.29 -7.45
C GLY A 30 -16.01 5.87 -8.85
N ARG A 31 -14.97 5.82 -9.70
CA ARG A 31 -15.08 6.25 -11.10
C ARG A 31 -16.07 5.40 -11.91
N SER A 32 -16.08 4.09 -11.70
CA SER A 32 -17.03 3.19 -12.36
C SER A 32 -18.47 3.51 -11.99
N LEU A 33 -18.75 3.80 -10.72
CA LEU A 33 -20.08 4.19 -10.25
C LEU A 33 -20.46 5.61 -10.74
N LEU A 34 -19.50 6.54 -10.75
CA LEU A 34 -19.72 7.89 -11.29
C LEU A 34 -20.12 7.85 -12.78
N ALA A 35 -19.46 6.98 -13.56
CA ALA A 35 -19.81 6.80 -14.98
C ALA A 35 -21.23 6.25 -15.19
N GLN A 36 -21.87 5.70 -14.16
CA GLN A 36 -23.25 5.24 -14.15
C GLN A 36 -24.24 6.24 -13.50
N GLY A 37 -23.77 7.45 -13.15
CA GLY A 37 -24.61 8.50 -12.57
C GLY A 37 -24.57 8.61 -11.05
N VAL A 38 -23.83 7.75 -10.35
CA VAL A 38 -23.70 7.80 -8.88
C VAL A 38 -22.69 8.87 -8.48
N ARG A 39 -23.09 9.84 -7.65
CA ARG A 39 -22.23 10.92 -7.15
C ARG A 39 -21.46 10.48 -5.91
N SER A 40 -20.16 10.78 -5.83
CA SER A 40 -19.36 10.59 -4.61
C SER A 40 -19.72 11.64 -3.57
N VAL A 41 -19.88 11.21 -2.31
CA VAL A 41 -20.07 12.09 -1.15
C VAL A 41 -19.06 11.76 -0.05
N ARG A 42 -18.83 12.72 0.86
CA ARG A 42 -17.95 12.49 2.00
C ARG A 42 -18.55 11.45 2.95
N PRO A 43 -17.72 10.70 3.69
CA PRO A 43 -18.19 9.64 4.59
C PRO A 43 -19.23 10.05 5.65
N ARG A 44 -19.35 11.35 5.94
CA ARG A 44 -20.34 11.88 6.92
C ARG A 44 -21.60 12.46 6.29
N GLU A 45 -21.68 12.46 4.97
CA GLU A 45 -22.85 12.93 4.24
C GLU A 45 -23.81 11.77 4.00
N VAL A 46 -25.09 12.06 3.81
CA VAL A 46 -26.09 11.03 3.49
C VAL A 46 -25.74 10.35 2.17
N ALA A 47 -25.69 9.03 2.18
CA ALA A 47 -25.38 8.20 1.04
C ALA A 47 -26.46 7.13 0.83
N ASP A 48 -26.74 6.80 -0.43
CA ASP A 48 -27.60 5.66 -0.81
C ASP A 48 -26.81 4.35 -0.87
N ILE A 49 -25.52 4.45 -1.17
CA ILE A 49 -24.59 3.32 -1.28
C ILE A 49 -23.39 3.59 -0.37
N CYS A 50 -22.97 2.58 0.38
CA CYS A 50 -21.77 2.66 1.21
C CYS A 50 -20.81 1.54 0.82
N VAL A 51 -19.66 1.85 0.24
CA VAL A 51 -18.64 0.89 -0.21
C VAL A 51 -17.47 0.87 0.76
N ILE A 52 -17.18 -0.30 1.34
CA ILE A 52 -16.12 -0.48 2.32
C ILE A 52 -15.08 -1.48 1.78
N ASN A 53 -13.90 -0.99 1.43
CA ASN A 53 -12.79 -1.82 0.97
C ASN A 53 -11.88 -2.19 2.16
N THR A 54 -11.74 -3.48 2.42
CA THR A 54 -11.20 -4.05 3.66
C THR A 54 -9.82 -4.66 3.49
N CYS A 55 -9.07 -4.71 4.60
CA CYS A 55 -7.76 -5.33 4.72
C CYS A 55 -7.80 -6.51 5.69
N SER A 56 -6.92 -7.51 5.51
CA SER A 56 -6.85 -8.70 6.38
C SER A 56 -5.42 -9.22 6.56
N VAL A 57 -4.44 -8.31 6.67
CA VAL A 57 -3.03 -8.71 6.89
C VAL A 57 -2.74 -9.08 8.34
N THR A 58 -3.53 -8.60 9.29
CA THR A 58 -3.41 -8.91 10.74
C THR A 58 -4.80 -9.01 11.37
N GLU A 59 -4.91 -9.68 12.51
CA GLU A 59 -6.14 -9.74 13.30
C GLU A 59 -6.62 -8.34 13.73
N LEU A 60 -5.68 -7.45 14.06
CA LEU A 60 -6.01 -6.05 14.37
C LEU A 60 -6.63 -5.32 13.16
N ALA A 61 -6.17 -5.64 11.95
CA ALA A 61 -6.76 -5.10 10.73
C ALA A 61 -8.20 -5.60 10.56
N ASP A 62 -8.46 -6.88 10.78
CA ASP A 62 -9.82 -7.44 10.73
C ASP A 62 -10.73 -6.78 11.77
N LYS A 63 -10.26 -6.60 13.01
CA LYS A 63 -10.99 -5.89 14.07
C LYS A 63 -11.33 -4.47 13.68
N LYS A 64 -10.37 -3.74 13.09
CA LYS A 64 -10.60 -2.37 12.57
C LYS A 64 -11.63 -2.37 11.44
N CYS A 65 -11.59 -3.37 10.55
CA CYS A 65 -12.58 -3.52 9.47
C CYS A 65 -13.97 -3.75 10.04
N ARG A 66 -14.16 -4.68 10.95
CA ARG A 66 -15.46 -4.91 11.61
C ARG A 66 -16.00 -3.67 12.30
N THR A 67 -15.14 -2.93 12.99
CA THR A 67 -15.52 -1.66 13.65
C THR A 67 -15.97 -0.63 12.62
N MET A 68 -15.25 -0.49 11.51
CA MET A 68 -15.59 0.45 10.45
C MET A 68 -16.89 0.07 9.73
N ILE A 69 -17.11 -1.22 9.44
CA ILE A 69 -18.34 -1.72 8.82
C ILE A 69 -19.55 -1.38 9.70
N ARG A 70 -19.50 -1.71 10.99
CA ARG A 70 -20.58 -1.39 11.95
C ARG A 70 -20.81 0.12 12.10
N LYS A 71 -19.71 0.91 12.04
CA LYS A 71 -19.79 2.37 12.09
C LYS A 71 -20.50 2.91 10.84
N ALA A 72 -20.05 2.50 9.65
CA ALA A 72 -20.62 2.94 8.40
C ALA A 72 -22.10 2.57 8.26
N ALA A 73 -22.51 1.35 8.64
CA ALA A 73 -23.90 0.94 8.63
C ALA A 73 -24.78 1.81 9.57
N ARG A 74 -24.26 2.24 10.72
CA ARG A 74 -24.98 3.15 11.63
C ARG A 74 -25.02 4.60 11.17
N GLU A 75 -23.95 5.09 10.54
CA GLU A 75 -23.86 6.47 10.03
C GLU A 75 -24.73 6.69 8.79
N HIS A 76 -25.01 5.62 8.03
CA HIS A 76 -25.83 5.66 6.82
C HIS A 76 -27.04 4.72 6.93
N PRO A 77 -28.00 5.00 7.82
CA PRO A 77 -29.20 4.18 7.96
C PRO A 77 -29.99 4.18 6.66
N GLY A 78 -30.33 3.00 6.16
CA GLY A 78 -31.07 2.84 4.88
C GLY A 78 -30.19 2.81 3.62
N SER A 79 -28.88 3.03 3.71
CA SER A 79 -28.01 2.83 2.55
C SER A 79 -27.77 1.35 2.24
N PHE A 80 -27.43 1.06 0.99
CA PHE A 80 -26.99 -0.26 0.58
C PHE A 80 -25.49 -0.42 0.91
N VAL A 81 -25.18 -1.20 1.93
CA VAL A 81 -23.80 -1.38 2.40
C VAL A 81 -23.14 -2.55 1.69
N VAL A 82 -22.04 -2.25 1.01
CA VAL A 82 -21.22 -3.21 0.27
C VAL A 82 -19.84 -3.32 0.90
N VAL A 83 -19.41 -4.53 1.19
CA VAL A 83 -18.07 -4.80 1.74
C VAL A 83 -17.25 -5.61 0.74
N THR A 84 -16.04 -5.13 0.45
CA THR A 84 -15.09 -5.79 -0.47
C THR A 84 -13.67 -5.80 0.11
N GLY A 85 -12.72 -6.34 -0.62
CA GLY A 85 -11.30 -6.37 -0.25
C GLY A 85 -10.81 -7.71 0.29
N CYS A 86 -9.63 -7.69 0.90
CA CYS A 86 -8.97 -8.93 1.34
C CYS A 86 -9.74 -9.65 2.44
N TYR A 87 -10.34 -8.91 3.39
CA TYR A 87 -11.14 -9.52 4.45
C TYR A 87 -12.44 -10.11 3.91
N ALA A 88 -13.12 -9.41 3.00
CA ALA A 88 -14.30 -9.91 2.32
C ALA A 88 -14.03 -11.19 1.50
N GLN A 89 -12.82 -11.36 0.98
CA GLN A 89 -12.42 -12.58 0.29
C GLN A 89 -12.14 -13.74 1.24
N LEU A 90 -11.53 -13.48 2.41
CA LEU A 90 -11.07 -14.52 3.33
C LEU A 90 -12.15 -14.98 4.30
N SER A 91 -13.00 -14.08 4.79
CA SER A 91 -14.03 -14.33 5.81
C SER A 91 -15.35 -13.67 5.43
N PRO A 92 -15.94 -13.99 4.27
CA PRO A 92 -17.17 -13.33 3.79
C PRO A 92 -18.38 -13.63 4.66
N GLU A 93 -18.47 -14.83 5.23
CA GLU A 93 -19.55 -15.25 6.10
C GLU A 93 -19.57 -14.40 7.39
N GLU A 94 -18.41 -14.21 8.02
CA GLU A 94 -18.26 -13.35 9.22
C GLU A 94 -18.69 -11.90 8.95
N ILE A 95 -18.45 -11.40 7.74
CA ILE A 95 -18.87 -10.04 7.35
C ILE A 95 -20.37 -10.01 7.03
N ALA A 96 -20.89 -11.03 6.40
CA ALA A 96 -22.33 -11.13 6.05
C ALA A 96 -23.22 -11.16 7.30
N ASP A 97 -22.72 -11.69 8.40
CA ASP A 97 -23.41 -11.72 9.71
C ASP A 97 -23.41 -10.36 10.43
N ILE A 98 -22.70 -9.36 9.91
CA ILE A 98 -22.72 -8.01 10.50
C ILE A 98 -24.01 -7.29 10.07
N GLU A 99 -24.80 -6.89 11.05
CA GLU A 99 -26.06 -6.16 10.84
C GLU A 99 -25.84 -4.91 9.97
N GLY A 100 -26.69 -4.73 8.96
CA GLY A 100 -26.65 -3.62 8.04
C GLY A 100 -25.71 -3.84 6.82
N VAL A 101 -25.06 -4.99 6.69
CA VAL A 101 -24.35 -5.38 5.46
C VAL A 101 -25.35 -6.01 4.49
N HIS A 102 -25.28 -5.61 3.20
CA HIS A 102 -26.20 -6.09 2.16
C HIS A 102 -25.51 -6.92 1.08
N LEU A 103 -24.23 -6.62 0.81
CA LEU A 103 -23.43 -7.33 -0.18
C LEU A 103 -21.99 -7.50 0.31
N VAL A 104 -21.48 -8.73 0.23
CA VAL A 104 -20.07 -9.04 0.40
C VAL A 104 -19.52 -9.52 -0.94
N ILE A 105 -18.54 -8.78 -1.48
CA ILE A 105 -17.99 -9.07 -2.81
C ILE A 105 -16.48 -9.35 -2.76
N GLY A 106 -16.08 -10.48 -3.29
CA GLY A 106 -14.68 -10.94 -3.30
C GLY A 106 -13.78 -10.21 -4.29
N SER A 107 -12.49 -10.53 -4.22
CA SER A 107 -11.42 -9.83 -4.94
C SER A 107 -11.55 -9.85 -6.47
N GLU A 108 -12.16 -10.89 -7.03
CA GLU A 108 -12.32 -11.01 -8.49
C GLU A 108 -13.32 -10.01 -9.07
N LYS A 109 -14.44 -9.82 -8.38
CA LYS A 109 -15.61 -9.06 -8.87
C LYS A 109 -15.71 -7.63 -8.32
N LYS A 110 -14.80 -7.23 -7.46
CA LYS A 110 -14.89 -5.95 -6.74
C LYS A 110 -14.89 -4.70 -7.64
N LEU A 111 -14.29 -4.76 -8.83
CA LEU A 111 -14.32 -3.64 -9.78
C LEU A 111 -15.59 -3.61 -10.64
N ASP A 112 -16.36 -4.69 -10.63
CA ASP A 112 -17.65 -4.81 -11.30
C ASP A 112 -18.80 -4.66 -10.30
N ILE A 113 -18.59 -3.95 -9.20
CA ILE A 113 -19.52 -3.83 -8.07
C ILE A 113 -20.92 -3.38 -8.50
N ALA A 114 -21.00 -2.50 -9.50
CA ALA A 114 -22.25 -1.99 -10.04
C ALA A 114 -23.18 -3.09 -10.57
N ASP A 115 -22.64 -4.17 -11.14
CA ASP A 115 -23.40 -5.29 -11.68
C ASP A 115 -24.11 -6.12 -10.58
N TYR A 116 -23.74 -5.90 -9.32
CA TYR A 116 -24.23 -6.63 -8.17
C TYR A 116 -25.04 -5.77 -7.19
N LEU A 117 -25.21 -4.47 -7.48
CA LEU A 117 -26.01 -3.58 -6.65
C LEU A 117 -27.51 -3.80 -6.96
N ASP A 118 -28.23 -4.31 -5.99
CA ASP A 118 -29.69 -4.41 -6.03
C ASP A 118 -30.26 -3.42 -5.00
N LEU A 119 -30.45 -2.18 -5.42
CA LEU A 119 -30.91 -1.09 -4.55
C LEU A 119 -32.40 -1.22 -4.17
N GLU A 120 -33.17 -2.08 -4.85
CA GLU A 120 -34.58 -2.36 -4.55
C GLU A 120 -34.73 -3.50 -3.53
N ARG A 121 -33.69 -4.27 -3.29
CA ARG A 121 -33.71 -5.37 -2.34
C ARG A 121 -34.10 -4.90 -0.93
N PRO A 122 -35.00 -5.60 -0.24
CA PRO A 122 -35.36 -5.31 1.14
C PRO A 122 -34.11 -5.27 2.05
N ARG A 123 -34.03 -4.25 2.90
CA ARG A 123 -32.84 -4.03 3.77
C ARG A 123 -32.70 -5.08 4.89
N ASP A 124 -33.74 -5.84 5.16
CA ASP A 124 -33.78 -6.95 6.13
C ASP A 124 -33.53 -8.33 5.51
N ALA A 125 -33.32 -8.39 4.18
CA ALA A 125 -33.14 -9.67 3.46
C ALA A 125 -31.79 -10.37 3.72
N GLY A 126 -30.98 -9.89 4.66
CA GLY A 126 -29.63 -10.41 4.93
C GLY A 126 -28.63 -10.09 3.81
N ALA A 127 -27.36 -10.40 4.02
CA ALA A 127 -26.30 -10.11 3.04
C ALA A 127 -26.21 -11.17 1.93
N SER A 128 -25.98 -10.73 0.70
CA SER A 128 -25.55 -11.60 -0.41
C SER A 128 -24.04 -11.74 -0.42
N ILE A 129 -23.52 -12.93 -0.75
CA ILE A 129 -22.09 -13.18 -0.91
C ILE A 129 -21.79 -13.50 -2.38
N VAL A 130 -20.96 -12.68 -3.00
CA VAL A 130 -20.47 -12.88 -4.38
C VAL A 130 -18.97 -13.11 -4.32
N ARG A 131 -18.54 -14.35 -4.32
CA ARG A 131 -17.13 -14.71 -4.19
C ARG A 131 -16.74 -15.83 -5.16
N GLY A 132 -15.74 -15.57 -5.99
CA GLY A 132 -15.04 -16.58 -6.77
C GLY A 132 -13.91 -17.25 -5.97
N ARG A 133 -13.41 -18.38 -6.50
CA ARG A 133 -12.22 -19.03 -5.94
C ARG A 133 -10.97 -18.26 -6.40
N THR A 134 -10.15 -17.82 -5.46
CA THR A 134 -8.92 -17.03 -5.73
C THR A 134 -7.97 -17.71 -6.70
N LYS A 135 -7.92 -19.05 -6.72
CA LYS A 135 -7.10 -19.82 -7.66
C LYS A 135 -7.53 -19.68 -9.12
N ASP A 136 -8.75 -19.22 -9.36
CA ASP A 136 -9.31 -19.06 -10.71
C ASP A 136 -9.12 -17.63 -11.25
N ILE A 137 -8.68 -16.70 -10.41
CA ILE A 137 -8.42 -15.31 -10.83
C ILE A 137 -7.20 -15.28 -11.75
N ARG A 138 -7.42 -14.96 -13.02
CA ARG A 138 -6.37 -14.91 -14.06
C ARG A 138 -6.15 -13.51 -14.59
N THR A 139 -7.20 -12.69 -14.62
CA THR A 139 -7.18 -11.38 -15.26
C THR A 139 -6.60 -10.33 -14.32
N PHE A 140 -5.68 -9.55 -14.82
CA PHE A 140 -5.29 -8.30 -14.18
C PHE A 140 -6.37 -7.24 -14.44
N ARG A 141 -6.67 -6.45 -13.44
CA ARG A 141 -7.61 -5.34 -13.54
C ARG A 141 -6.87 -4.07 -13.11
N LEU A 142 -6.63 -3.20 -14.08
CA LEU A 142 -5.97 -1.92 -13.87
C LEU A 142 -6.74 -1.08 -12.84
N SER A 143 -6.04 -0.40 -11.96
CA SER A 143 -6.63 0.48 -10.96
C SER A 143 -5.67 1.62 -10.64
N SER A 144 -6.21 2.82 -10.49
CA SER A 144 -5.45 4.00 -10.12
C SER A 144 -6.27 4.89 -9.19
N SER A 145 -5.60 5.64 -8.34
CA SER A 145 -6.27 6.71 -7.59
C SER A 145 -6.30 7.97 -8.45
N SER A 146 -7.39 8.73 -8.35
CA SER A 146 -7.60 9.99 -9.09
C SER A 146 -8.19 11.10 -8.22
N ASP A 147 -8.40 10.82 -6.92
CA ASP A 147 -9.11 11.73 -6.04
C ASP A 147 -8.19 12.84 -5.51
N GLU A 148 -8.68 13.68 -4.60
CA GLU A 148 -8.06 14.83 -3.93
C GLU A 148 -6.64 14.59 -3.34
N ARG A 149 -5.94 13.54 -3.80
CA ARG A 149 -4.59 13.19 -3.36
C ARG A 149 -3.55 13.75 -4.31
N THR A 150 -2.56 14.34 -3.75
CA THR A 150 -1.41 14.90 -4.50
C THR A 150 -0.53 13.80 -5.09
N ARG A 151 -0.50 12.63 -4.45
CA ARG A 151 0.24 11.45 -4.92
C ARG A 151 -0.73 10.40 -5.41
N HIS A 152 -0.65 10.05 -6.69
CA HIS A 152 -1.50 9.06 -7.33
C HIS A 152 -0.94 7.66 -7.16
N PHE A 153 -1.78 6.69 -6.82
CA PHE A 153 -1.39 5.28 -6.73
C PHE A 153 -1.77 4.59 -8.04
N LEU A 154 -0.81 3.95 -8.68
CA LEU A 154 -1.01 3.18 -9.91
C LEU A 154 -0.73 1.71 -9.63
N LYS A 155 -1.76 0.88 -9.72
CA LYS A 155 -1.63 -0.57 -9.60
C LYS A 155 -1.01 -1.14 -10.86
N VAL A 156 0.18 -1.73 -10.73
CA VAL A 156 0.93 -2.33 -11.84
C VAL A 156 0.90 -3.86 -11.76
N GLN A 157 0.69 -4.43 -10.57
CA GLN A 157 0.75 -5.87 -10.31
C GLN A 157 -0.25 -6.25 -9.21
N ASP A 158 -0.78 -7.48 -9.21
CA ASP A 158 -1.67 -8.02 -8.19
C ASP A 158 -1.40 -9.51 -7.94
N GLY A 159 -1.77 -10.00 -6.73
CA GLY A 159 -1.51 -11.37 -6.32
C GLY A 159 -0.04 -11.67 -6.07
N CYS A 160 0.28 -12.90 -5.65
CA CYS A 160 1.66 -13.30 -5.33
C CYS A 160 1.82 -14.82 -5.46
N ASP A 161 2.95 -15.25 -6.04
CA ASP A 161 3.34 -16.66 -6.15
C ASP A 161 4.35 -17.09 -5.09
N TYR A 162 4.61 -16.22 -4.09
CA TYR A 162 5.43 -16.60 -2.95
C TYR A 162 4.56 -17.33 -1.93
N HIS A 163 5.17 -18.34 -1.30
CA HIS A 163 4.54 -19.16 -0.28
C HIS A 163 5.13 -18.89 1.10
N CYS A 164 5.26 -17.60 1.44
CA CYS A 164 5.74 -17.19 2.78
C CYS A 164 4.84 -17.81 3.85
N THR A 165 5.45 -18.43 4.86
CA THR A 165 4.72 -19.27 5.82
C THR A 165 3.64 -18.52 6.61
N TYR A 166 3.81 -17.22 6.80
CA TYR A 166 2.91 -16.36 7.57
C TYR A 166 1.84 -15.63 6.73
N CYS A 167 1.94 -15.68 5.39
CA CYS A 167 1.22 -14.76 4.52
C CYS A 167 -0.11 -15.33 4.02
N THR A 168 -1.19 -14.53 4.11
CA THR A 168 -2.52 -14.86 3.62
C THR A 168 -2.83 -14.27 2.23
N ILE A 169 -1.95 -13.42 1.70
CA ILE A 169 -2.20 -12.68 0.46
C ILE A 169 -2.49 -13.58 -0.76
N PRO A 170 -1.77 -14.70 -0.99
CA PRO A 170 -2.14 -15.60 -2.09
C PRO A 170 -3.56 -16.16 -1.98
N LYS A 171 -4.06 -16.33 -0.74
CA LYS A 171 -5.45 -16.77 -0.49
C LYS A 171 -6.47 -15.66 -0.74
N ALA A 172 -6.09 -14.40 -0.48
CA ALA A 172 -6.98 -13.25 -0.65
C ALA A 172 -7.00 -12.71 -2.09
N ARG A 173 -5.84 -12.72 -2.78
CA ARG A 173 -5.66 -12.05 -4.07
C ARG A 173 -5.28 -12.99 -5.24
N GLY A 174 -4.98 -14.25 -4.93
CA GLY A 174 -4.60 -15.24 -5.94
C GLY A 174 -3.16 -15.12 -6.42
N ARG A 175 -2.89 -15.69 -7.59
CA ARG A 175 -1.58 -15.74 -8.22
C ARG A 175 -1.12 -14.37 -8.73
N SER A 176 0.19 -14.22 -8.87
CA SER A 176 0.83 -13.05 -9.45
C SER A 176 0.37 -12.83 -10.89
N ARG A 177 0.00 -11.61 -11.23
CA ARG A 177 -0.40 -11.13 -12.54
C ARG A 177 -0.17 -9.64 -12.66
N SER A 178 0.05 -9.14 -13.87
CA SER A 178 0.27 -7.72 -14.15
C SER A 178 -0.51 -7.29 -15.38
N GLY A 179 -0.61 -5.97 -15.61
CA GLY A 179 -0.92 -5.41 -16.90
C GLY A 179 0.27 -5.48 -17.84
N SER A 180 0.08 -5.14 -19.11
CA SER A 180 1.18 -4.90 -20.05
C SER A 180 1.84 -3.52 -19.77
N ILE A 181 3.07 -3.36 -20.23
CA ILE A 181 3.75 -2.04 -20.18
C ILE A 181 2.90 -0.98 -20.88
N ALA A 182 2.34 -1.31 -22.05
CA ALA A 182 1.52 -0.36 -22.81
C ALA A 182 0.27 0.12 -22.03
N GLU A 183 -0.43 -0.79 -21.33
CA GLU A 183 -1.59 -0.43 -20.50
C GLU A 183 -1.21 0.46 -19.31
N ILE A 184 -0.09 0.15 -18.66
CA ILE A 184 0.37 0.92 -17.50
C ILE A 184 0.86 2.31 -17.92
N VAL A 185 1.59 2.41 -19.03
CA VAL A 185 2.06 3.71 -19.58
C VAL A 185 0.88 4.57 -20.00
N ALA A 186 -0.10 4.02 -20.74
CA ALA A 186 -1.30 4.75 -21.15
C ALA A 186 -2.08 5.32 -19.95
N GLU A 187 -2.17 4.56 -18.85
CA GLU A 187 -2.80 5.03 -17.62
C GLU A 187 -1.96 6.12 -16.92
N ALA A 188 -0.63 5.99 -16.90
CA ALA A 188 0.25 7.01 -16.37
C ALA A 188 0.14 8.33 -17.15
N GLU A 189 0.05 8.27 -18.48
CA GLU A 189 -0.20 9.43 -19.34
C GLU A 189 -1.58 10.05 -19.09
N ARG A 190 -2.61 9.23 -18.86
CA ARG A 190 -3.93 9.73 -18.49
C ARG A 190 -3.86 10.51 -17.17
N ILE A 191 -3.22 9.94 -16.16
CA ILE A 191 -3.00 10.57 -14.86
C ILE A 191 -2.18 11.88 -15.00
N ALA A 192 -1.19 11.91 -15.88
CA ALA A 192 -0.41 13.12 -16.18
C ALA A 192 -1.29 14.23 -16.77
N ARG A 193 -2.18 13.89 -17.72
CA ARG A 193 -3.13 14.86 -18.30
C ARG A 193 -4.12 15.43 -17.27
N GLU A 194 -4.38 14.73 -16.18
CA GLU A 194 -5.19 15.21 -15.05
C GLU A 194 -4.39 16.12 -14.09
N GLY A 195 -3.11 16.36 -14.36
CA GLY A 195 -2.27 17.29 -13.61
C GLY A 195 -1.52 16.67 -12.42
N ALA A 196 -1.49 15.36 -12.31
CA ALA A 196 -0.71 14.69 -11.28
C ALA A 196 0.81 14.97 -11.44
N ARG A 197 1.52 15.14 -10.33
CA ARG A 197 2.97 15.35 -10.29
C ARG A 197 3.75 14.10 -9.89
N GLU A 198 3.17 13.28 -9.02
CA GLU A 198 3.80 12.05 -8.52
C GLU A 198 2.88 10.85 -8.70
N ILE A 199 3.44 9.77 -9.26
CA ILE A 199 2.80 8.44 -9.30
C ILE A 199 3.58 7.47 -8.43
N VAL A 200 2.89 6.80 -7.51
CA VAL A 200 3.44 5.70 -6.70
C VAL A 200 3.02 4.38 -7.31
N LEU A 201 3.99 3.62 -7.83
CA LEU A 201 3.75 2.28 -8.35
C LEU A 201 3.37 1.35 -7.19
N THR A 202 2.24 0.68 -7.30
CA THR A 202 1.73 -0.18 -6.23
C THR A 202 1.32 -1.55 -6.74
N GLY A 203 1.44 -2.53 -5.87
CA GLY A 203 1.09 -3.93 -6.11
C GLY A 203 1.29 -4.74 -4.85
N VAL A 204 1.17 -6.05 -4.98
CA VAL A 204 1.46 -7.01 -3.92
C VAL A 204 2.95 -7.38 -3.91
N ASN A 205 3.49 -7.63 -5.09
CA ASN A 205 4.89 -7.94 -5.33
C ASN A 205 5.30 -7.36 -6.69
N ILE A 206 5.55 -6.04 -6.71
CA ILE A 206 5.70 -5.28 -7.96
C ILE A 206 6.88 -5.75 -8.83
N GLY A 207 7.95 -6.26 -8.21
CA GLY A 207 9.09 -6.80 -8.93
C GLY A 207 8.78 -8.07 -9.75
N ASP A 208 7.61 -8.68 -9.50
CA ASP A 208 7.09 -9.85 -10.22
C ASP A 208 6.23 -9.42 -11.46
N PHE A 209 6.32 -8.17 -11.86
CA PHE A 209 5.67 -7.61 -13.06
C PHE A 209 6.11 -8.33 -14.33
N GLY A 210 5.23 -8.36 -15.34
CA GLY A 210 5.47 -9.00 -16.65
C GLY A 210 4.90 -10.41 -16.76
N LYS A 211 4.37 -10.99 -15.69
CA LYS A 211 3.74 -12.31 -15.77
C LYS A 211 2.51 -12.31 -16.67
N GLY A 212 2.56 -13.15 -17.68
CA GLY A 212 1.55 -13.23 -18.74
C GLY A 212 1.88 -12.35 -19.97
N HIS A 213 2.97 -11.59 -19.95
CA HIS A 213 3.43 -10.71 -21.04
C HIS A 213 4.88 -11.04 -21.39
N PRO A 214 5.12 -11.95 -22.37
CA PRO A 214 6.46 -12.36 -22.76
C PRO A 214 7.34 -11.18 -23.17
N GLY A 215 8.55 -11.12 -22.65
CA GLY A 215 9.51 -10.04 -22.92
C GLY A 215 9.32 -8.78 -22.08
N GLU A 216 8.31 -8.72 -21.19
CA GLU A 216 8.11 -7.64 -20.26
C GLU A 216 8.58 -8.03 -18.86
N ASP A 217 9.20 -7.08 -18.16
CA ASP A 217 9.59 -7.20 -16.76
C ASP A 217 9.49 -5.84 -16.03
N PHE A 218 9.74 -5.86 -14.75
CA PHE A 218 9.64 -4.63 -13.96
C PHE A 218 10.68 -3.58 -14.34
N PHE A 219 11.87 -3.97 -14.77
CA PHE A 219 12.89 -3.03 -15.22
C PHE A 219 12.50 -2.35 -16.53
N ALA A 220 11.94 -3.10 -17.48
CA ALA A 220 11.41 -2.55 -18.72
C ALA A 220 10.26 -1.57 -18.46
N LEU A 221 9.37 -1.89 -17.50
CA LEU A 221 8.31 -0.98 -17.06
C LEU A 221 8.89 0.32 -16.48
N VAL A 222 9.88 0.23 -15.58
CA VAL A 222 10.51 1.42 -14.97
C VAL A 222 11.10 2.34 -16.04
N LYS A 223 11.76 1.78 -17.05
CA LYS A 223 12.31 2.56 -18.18
C LYS A 223 11.20 3.23 -19.01
N ALA A 224 10.14 2.51 -19.32
CA ALA A 224 9.03 3.04 -20.10
C ALA A 224 8.30 4.17 -19.36
N LEU A 225 8.14 4.05 -18.04
CA LEU A 225 7.53 5.10 -17.21
C LEU A 225 8.42 6.36 -17.07
N ASP A 226 9.74 6.21 -17.08
CA ASP A 226 10.67 7.34 -17.02
C ASP A 226 10.55 8.28 -18.25
N GLU A 227 10.01 7.76 -19.36
CA GLU A 227 9.74 8.54 -20.59
C GLU A 227 8.38 9.26 -20.60
N VAL A 228 7.49 8.98 -19.63
CA VAL A 228 6.15 9.58 -19.57
C VAL A 228 6.27 11.08 -19.23
N GLU A 229 5.81 11.93 -20.13
CA GLU A 229 5.80 13.37 -19.93
C GLU A 229 4.68 13.82 -18.98
N GLY A 230 4.89 14.95 -18.30
CA GLY A 230 3.90 15.55 -17.38
C GLY A 230 3.99 15.02 -15.95
N ILE A 231 4.61 13.85 -15.70
CA ILE A 231 4.90 13.36 -14.36
C ILE A 231 6.32 13.77 -13.94
N GLU A 232 6.44 14.42 -12.81
CA GLU A 232 7.74 14.86 -12.27
C GLU A 232 8.50 13.72 -11.61
N ARG A 233 7.77 12.76 -10.96
CA ARG A 233 8.42 11.60 -10.35
C ARG A 233 7.51 10.37 -10.25
N PHE A 234 8.16 9.23 -10.44
CA PHE A 234 7.62 7.92 -10.11
C PHE A 234 8.30 7.40 -8.86
N ARG A 235 7.51 6.88 -7.94
CA ARG A 235 8.02 6.25 -6.72
C ARG A 235 7.76 4.76 -6.77
N ILE A 236 8.83 3.98 -6.70
CA ILE A 236 8.74 2.53 -6.60
C ILE A 236 8.15 2.18 -5.23
N GLY A 237 7.07 1.40 -5.22
CA GLY A 237 6.48 0.86 -3.99
C GLY A 237 7.37 -0.22 -3.35
N SER A 238 6.77 -1.05 -2.52
CA SER A 238 7.51 -2.15 -1.87
C SER A 238 7.97 -3.18 -2.90
N ILE A 239 9.27 -3.46 -2.95
CA ILE A 239 9.89 -4.42 -3.88
C ILE A 239 10.73 -5.44 -3.12
N GLU A 240 10.51 -6.73 -3.39
CA GLU A 240 11.25 -7.82 -2.77
C GLU A 240 12.75 -7.74 -3.06
N PRO A 241 13.63 -8.00 -2.08
CA PRO A 241 15.09 -7.85 -2.24
C PRO A 241 15.67 -8.62 -3.42
N ASN A 242 15.18 -9.83 -3.66
CA ASN A 242 15.64 -10.67 -4.78
C ASN A 242 15.09 -10.24 -6.16
N LEU A 243 14.11 -9.36 -6.19
CA LEU A 243 13.55 -8.76 -7.42
C LEU A 243 14.02 -7.32 -7.65
N LEU A 244 14.63 -6.70 -6.65
CA LEU A 244 15.33 -5.43 -6.80
C LEU A 244 16.72 -5.69 -7.38
N SER A 245 16.81 -5.76 -8.72
CA SER A 245 18.08 -6.01 -9.41
C SER A 245 19.03 -4.81 -9.31
N GLU A 246 20.32 -5.07 -9.52
CA GLU A 246 21.33 -3.98 -9.58
C GLU A 246 21.04 -3.01 -10.72
N GLU A 247 20.52 -3.51 -11.85
CA GLU A 247 20.14 -2.68 -12.99
C GLU A 247 19.07 -1.68 -12.63
N ILE A 248 18.04 -2.07 -11.86
CA ILE A 248 17.00 -1.16 -11.37
C ILE A 248 17.61 -0.09 -10.47
N ILE A 249 18.53 -0.46 -9.57
CA ILE A 249 19.19 0.48 -8.65
C ILE A 249 20.06 1.47 -9.43
N ARG A 250 20.91 0.97 -10.34
CA ARG A 250 21.79 1.81 -11.17
C ARG A 250 21.00 2.75 -12.08
N TYR A 251 19.93 2.24 -12.68
CA TYR A 251 19.06 3.08 -13.51
C TYR A 251 18.37 4.17 -12.68
N SER A 252 17.84 3.83 -11.51
CA SER A 252 17.20 4.79 -10.61
C SER A 252 18.16 5.91 -10.17
N ALA A 253 19.45 5.61 -10.03
CA ALA A 253 20.48 6.59 -9.67
C ALA A 253 20.76 7.62 -10.77
N THR A 254 20.46 7.31 -12.02
CA THR A 254 20.70 8.19 -13.18
C THR A 254 19.41 8.78 -13.77
N SER A 255 18.27 8.22 -13.43
CA SER A 255 16.95 8.67 -13.87
C SER A 255 16.62 10.05 -13.28
N ARG A 256 15.91 10.85 -14.06
CA ARG A 256 15.39 12.16 -13.63
C ARG A 256 14.05 12.07 -12.93
N ARG A 257 13.27 11.02 -13.18
CA ARG A 257 11.89 10.86 -12.68
C ARG A 257 11.73 9.77 -11.65
N ILE A 258 12.64 8.79 -11.57
CA ILE A 258 12.54 7.75 -10.52
C ILE A 258 13.01 8.36 -9.19
N ALA A 259 12.11 8.42 -8.22
CA ALA A 259 12.39 8.99 -6.91
C ALA A 259 13.49 8.20 -6.18
N PRO A 260 14.47 8.87 -5.54
CA PRO A 260 15.50 8.21 -4.71
C PRO A 260 14.90 7.72 -3.39
N HIS A 261 14.02 6.71 -3.52
CA HIS A 261 13.25 6.13 -2.43
C HIS A 261 13.05 4.64 -2.71
N PHE A 262 13.47 3.81 -1.77
CA PHE A 262 13.31 2.37 -1.83
C PHE A 262 12.60 1.87 -0.58
N HIS A 263 11.61 1.03 -0.76
CA HIS A 263 10.94 0.32 0.32
C HIS A 263 11.15 -1.17 0.11
N ILE A 264 11.95 -1.80 0.99
CA ILE A 264 12.47 -3.15 0.80
C ILE A 264 12.09 -4.01 2.01
N PRO A 265 11.22 -5.02 1.87
CA PRO A 265 10.79 -5.86 2.99
C PRO A 265 11.86 -6.88 3.37
N LEU A 266 12.65 -6.60 4.42
CA LEU A 266 13.62 -7.55 4.99
C LEU A 266 12.94 -8.70 5.72
N GLN A 267 11.89 -8.41 6.45
CA GLN A 267 11.12 -9.28 7.33
C GLN A 267 11.90 -9.74 8.58
N SER A 268 13.13 -10.22 8.47
CA SER A 268 14.04 -10.55 9.59
C SER A 268 15.49 -10.40 9.17
N GLY A 269 16.36 -9.99 10.09
CA GLY A 269 17.81 -9.95 9.91
C GLY A 269 18.51 -11.24 10.36
N SER A 270 17.78 -12.34 10.57
CA SER A 270 18.33 -13.68 10.82
C SER A 270 18.00 -14.60 9.66
N ASP A 271 19.02 -15.23 9.07
CA ASP A 271 18.85 -16.14 7.94
C ASP A 271 18.02 -17.37 8.30
N GLU A 272 18.11 -17.85 9.54
CA GLU A 272 17.27 -18.95 10.00
C GLU A 272 15.80 -18.57 10.04
N VAL A 273 15.45 -17.37 10.53
CA VAL A 273 14.09 -16.90 10.52
C VAL A 273 13.59 -16.66 9.09
N LEU A 274 14.42 -16.11 8.20
CA LEU A 274 14.10 -15.98 6.78
C LEU A 274 13.80 -17.33 6.12
N ARG A 275 14.58 -18.36 6.46
CA ARG A 275 14.36 -19.74 6.01
C ARG A 275 13.03 -20.30 6.53
N LEU A 276 12.71 -20.11 7.80
CA LEU A 276 11.43 -20.49 8.40
C LEU A 276 10.25 -19.76 7.76
N MET A 277 10.44 -18.50 7.40
CA MET A 277 9.46 -17.70 6.66
C MET A 277 9.34 -18.11 5.18
N LYS A 278 10.21 -18.96 4.65
CA LYS A 278 10.35 -19.30 3.23
C LYS A 278 10.60 -18.08 2.36
N ARG A 279 11.49 -17.19 2.80
CA ARG A 279 11.94 -16.07 1.97
C ARG A 279 12.89 -16.57 0.87
N ARG A 280 12.96 -15.83 -0.23
CA ARG A 280 13.77 -16.17 -1.41
C ARG A 280 15.08 -15.37 -1.48
N TYR A 281 15.53 -14.88 -0.35
CA TYR A 281 16.77 -14.14 -0.16
C TYR A 281 17.28 -14.38 1.26
N ASP A 282 18.54 -14.04 1.47
CA ASP A 282 19.24 -14.03 2.74
C ASP A 282 19.65 -12.60 3.15
N THR A 283 20.26 -12.47 4.31
CA THR A 283 20.75 -11.20 4.84
C THR A 283 21.88 -10.63 3.99
N ALA A 284 22.72 -11.47 3.37
CA ALA A 284 23.82 -11.03 2.52
C ALA A 284 23.32 -10.34 1.25
N LEU A 285 22.33 -10.93 0.55
CA LEU A 285 21.69 -10.28 -0.61
C LEU A 285 21.03 -8.96 -0.21
N PHE A 286 20.30 -8.94 0.90
CA PHE A 286 19.64 -7.72 1.37
C PHE A 286 20.65 -6.60 1.63
N ARG A 287 21.75 -6.91 2.36
CA ARG A 287 22.83 -5.99 2.62
C ARG A 287 23.43 -5.43 1.34
N SER A 288 23.72 -6.29 0.36
CA SER A 288 24.32 -5.86 -0.91
C SER A 288 23.42 -4.84 -1.65
N ARG A 289 22.08 -5.00 -1.60
CA ARG A 289 21.15 -4.05 -2.21
C ARG A 289 21.16 -2.69 -1.50
N VAL A 290 21.12 -2.70 -0.16
CA VAL A 290 21.13 -1.46 0.64
C VAL A 290 22.46 -0.72 0.48
N GLU A 291 23.59 -1.42 0.49
CA GLU A 291 24.92 -0.83 0.29
C GLU A 291 25.07 -0.22 -1.11
N LEU A 292 24.62 -0.92 -2.16
CA LEU A 292 24.64 -0.38 -3.53
C LEU A 292 23.77 0.86 -3.68
N ILE A 293 22.58 0.89 -3.08
CA ILE A 293 21.73 2.09 -3.08
C ILE A 293 22.45 3.23 -2.39
N ARG A 294 23.07 2.98 -1.25
CA ARG A 294 23.76 4.01 -0.46
C ARG A 294 25.02 4.54 -1.15
N GLU A 295 25.73 3.66 -1.86
CA GLU A 295 26.88 4.03 -2.67
C GLU A 295 26.49 4.96 -3.80
N LEU A 296 25.47 4.60 -4.59
CA LEU A 296 25.06 5.35 -5.78
C LEU A 296 24.20 6.58 -5.46
N MET A 297 23.41 6.50 -4.40
CA MET A 297 22.45 7.53 -3.96
C MET A 297 22.54 7.74 -2.45
N PRO A 298 23.57 8.41 -1.91
CA PRO A 298 23.76 8.59 -0.46
C PRO A 298 22.56 9.22 0.26
N HIS A 299 21.78 10.02 -0.46
CA HIS A 299 20.60 10.73 0.02
C HIS A 299 19.27 9.98 -0.16
N ALA A 300 19.27 8.79 -0.76
CA ALA A 300 18.05 8.03 -0.97
C ALA A 300 17.42 7.61 0.37
N PHE A 301 16.10 7.64 0.43
CA PHE A 301 15.37 7.03 1.54
C PHE A 301 15.32 5.52 1.36
N ILE A 302 15.66 4.78 2.40
CA ILE A 302 15.58 3.31 2.44
C ILE A 302 14.70 2.92 3.62
N GLY A 303 13.44 2.56 3.32
CA GLY A 303 12.48 2.01 4.27
C GLY A 303 12.56 0.49 4.30
N VAL A 304 12.54 -0.10 5.48
CA VAL A 304 12.72 -1.53 5.70
C VAL A 304 11.59 -2.08 6.56
N ASP A 305 10.86 -3.10 6.06
CA ASP A 305 9.87 -3.80 6.86
C ASP A 305 10.50 -4.93 7.68
N VAL A 306 10.13 -5.03 8.94
CA VAL A 306 10.56 -6.12 9.85
C VAL A 306 9.35 -6.64 10.63
N ILE A 307 9.24 -7.96 10.73
CA ILE A 307 8.22 -8.62 11.54
C ILE A 307 8.90 -9.24 12.76
N VAL A 308 8.46 -8.87 13.95
CA VAL A 308 8.97 -9.44 15.21
C VAL A 308 8.02 -10.46 15.79
N GLY A 309 8.58 -11.48 16.41
CA GLY A 309 7.83 -12.50 17.13
C GLY A 309 7.16 -13.51 16.24
N THR A 310 7.72 -13.82 15.08
CA THR A 310 7.27 -14.92 14.24
C THR A 310 7.51 -16.25 14.95
N ARG A 311 6.76 -17.28 14.58
CA ARG A 311 7.00 -18.60 15.11
C ARG A 311 8.40 -19.08 14.72
N GLY A 312 9.13 -19.66 15.68
CA GLY A 312 10.52 -20.08 15.53
C GLY A 312 11.56 -18.97 15.77
N GLU A 313 11.14 -17.71 16.00
CA GLU A 313 12.05 -16.63 16.35
C GLU A 313 12.48 -16.72 17.83
N GLU A 314 13.50 -17.50 18.11
CA GLU A 314 14.14 -17.53 19.42
C GLU A 314 14.85 -16.21 19.74
N GLU A 315 15.23 -16.00 21.02
CA GLU A 315 15.89 -14.75 21.42
C GLU A 315 17.22 -14.53 20.68
N ARG A 316 18.01 -15.59 20.46
CA ARG A 316 19.26 -15.51 19.69
C ARG A 316 19.04 -14.98 18.27
N TYR A 317 17.97 -15.41 17.60
CA TYR A 317 17.66 -14.96 16.24
C TYR A 317 17.16 -13.51 16.21
N PHE A 318 16.47 -13.08 17.26
CA PHE A 318 16.12 -11.66 17.40
C PHE A 318 17.36 -10.81 17.62
N GLU A 319 18.34 -11.26 18.45
CA GLU A 319 19.60 -10.54 18.63
C GLU A 319 20.43 -10.48 17.33
N GLU A 320 20.50 -11.57 16.57
CA GLU A 320 21.09 -11.56 15.21
C GLU A 320 20.43 -10.50 14.31
N CYS A 321 19.09 -10.47 14.30
CA CYS A 321 18.33 -9.48 13.55
C CYS A 321 18.63 -8.05 14.00
N TYR A 322 18.67 -7.81 15.30
CA TYR A 322 18.97 -6.49 15.84
C TYR A 322 20.38 -6.02 15.46
N GLN A 323 21.40 -6.87 15.64
CA GLN A 323 22.80 -6.59 15.28
C GLN A 323 22.95 -6.35 13.77
N PHE A 324 22.26 -7.14 12.95
CA PHE A 324 22.26 -6.95 11.51
C PHE A 324 21.72 -5.56 11.12
N LEU A 325 20.58 -5.17 11.70
CA LEU A 325 19.95 -3.87 11.45
C LEU A 325 20.78 -2.71 12.00
N GLU A 326 21.41 -2.87 13.15
CA GLU A 326 22.27 -1.85 13.75
C GLU A 326 23.44 -1.48 12.84
N CYS A 327 23.98 -2.44 12.08
CA CYS A 327 25.07 -2.23 11.12
C CYS A 327 24.61 -1.79 9.71
N LEU A 328 23.31 -1.72 9.46
CA LEU A 328 22.79 -1.47 8.12
C LEU A 328 22.43 0.02 7.92
N PRO A 329 22.81 0.66 6.81
CA PRO A 329 22.57 2.09 6.57
C PRO A 329 21.17 2.36 5.96
N PHE A 330 20.09 1.95 6.63
CA PHE A 330 18.71 2.27 6.27
C PHE A 330 18.27 3.64 6.84
N SER A 331 17.12 4.15 6.39
CA SER A 331 16.57 5.42 6.86
C SER A 331 15.46 5.23 7.90
N GLN A 332 14.62 4.20 7.76
CA GLN A 332 13.51 3.93 8.67
C GLN A 332 13.13 2.46 8.67
N LEU A 333 12.71 1.94 9.83
CA LEU A 333 12.05 0.63 9.95
C LEU A 333 10.54 0.80 10.07
N HIS A 334 9.83 -0.10 9.42
CA HIS A 334 8.42 -0.37 9.68
C HIS A 334 8.33 -1.68 10.44
N VAL A 335 8.12 -1.59 11.76
CA VAL A 335 8.14 -2.75 12.66
C VAL A 335 6.71 -3.27 12.84
N PHE A 336 6.51 -4.54 12.49
CA PHE A 336 5.24 -5.24 12.64
C PHE A 336 5.37 -6.35 13.69
N SER A 337 4.42 -6.40 14.63
CA SER A 337 4.26 -7.59 15.48
C SER A 337 3.57 -8.69 14.69
N TYR A 338 4.16 -9.88 14.69
CA TYR A 338 3.55 -11.04 14.05
C TYR A 338 2.17 -11.34 14.62
N SER A 339 1.21 -11.50 13.70
CA SER A 339 -0.16 -11.90 13.98
C SER A 339 -0.40 -13.29 13.39
N GLU A 340 -0.80 -14.24 14.23
CA GLU A 340 -1.17 -15.56 13.75
C GLU A 340 -2.39 -15.49 12.84
N ARG A 341 -2.35 -16.26 11.76
CA ARG A 341 -3.44 -16.31 10.77
C ARG A 341 -3.82 -17.75 10.52
N GLU A 342 -5.10 -18.04 10.63
CA GLU A 342 -5.63 -19.36 10.39
C GLU A 342 -5.27 -19.89 9.00
N GLY A 343 -4.94 -21.18 8.95
CA GLY A 343 -4.57 -21.88 7.73
C GLY A 343 -3.23 -21.43 7.12
N THR A 344 -2.38 -20.66 7.82
CA THR A 344 -1.01 -20.38 7.41
C THR A 344 -0.05 -21.47 7.87
N ALA A 345 0.98 -21.75 7.07
CA ALA A 345 1.97 -22.77 7.41
C ALA A 345 2.81 -22.40 8.65
N ALA A 346 2.88 -21.13 9.00
CA ALA A 346 3.60 -20.68 10.19
C ALA A 346 3.05 -21.31 11.48
N LEU A 347 1.77 -21.64 11.55
CA LEU A 347 1.16 -22.25 12.74
C LEU A 347 1.72 -23.63 13.09
N SER A 348 2.31 -24.34 12.13
CA SER A 348 2.98 -25.62 12.35
C SER A 348 4.44 -25.48 12.84
N ILE A 349 5.00 -24.27 12.87
CA ILE A 349 6.35 -24.02 13.38
C ILE A 349 6.25 -23.96 14.91
N GLU A 350 7.11 -24.75 15.57
CA GLU A 350 7.23 -24.73 17.02
C GLU A 350 7.78 -23.36 17.52
N HIS A 351 7.78 -23.15 18.82
CA HIS A 351 8.20 -21.93 19.50
C HIS A 351 7.38 -20.69 19.11
N ALA A 352 6.36 -20.41 19.90
CA ALA A 352 5.59 -19.17 19.81
C ALA A 352 6.16 -18.09 20.74
N VAL A 353 6.40 -16.91 20.22
CA VAL A 353 6.88 -15.76 21.00
C VAL A 353 5.74 -15.14 21.79
N THR A 354 5.96 -14.85 23.08
CA THR A 354 4.92 -14.29 23.95
C THR A 354 4.55 -12.85 23.52
N PRO A 355 3.32 -12.38 23.78
CA PRO A 355 2.92 -10.99 23.49
C PRO A 355 3.86 -9.97 24.18
N ARG A 356 4.32 -10.27 25.39
CA ARG A 356 5.26 -9.43 26.14
C ARG A 356 6.61 -9.30 25.42
N ASP A 357 7.14 -10.39 24.90
CA ASP A 357 8.44 -10.38 24.22
C ASP A 357 8.31 -9.72 22.83
N LYS A 358 7.20 -9.97 22.09
CA LYS A 358 6.90 -9.22 20.87
C LYS A 358 6.89 -7.70 21.12
N GLN A 359 6.26 -7.27 22.20
CA GLN A 359 6.21 -5.86 22.56
C GLN A 359 7.59 -5.28 22.86
N LYS A 360 8.42 -6.01 23.65
CA LYS A 360 9.81 -5.60 23.95
C LYS A 360 10.67 -5.48 22.69
N ARG A 361 10.60 -6.49 21.81
CA ARG A 361 11.31 -6.51 20.53
C ARG A 361 10.89 -5.36 19.63
N SER A 362 9.58 -5.14 19.50
CA SER A 362 9.03 -4.00 18.74
C SER A 362 9.52 -2.66 19.26
N GLN A 363 9.56 -2.46 20.59
CA GLN A 363 10.05 -1.21 21.20
C GLN A 363 11.54 -0.98 20.95
N ARG A 364 12.37 -2.04 20.98
CA ARG A 364 13.81 -1.91 20.67
C ARG A 364 14.02 -1.47 19.22
N LEU A 365 13.35 -2.13 18.28
CA LEU A 365 13.44 -1.77 16.85
C LEU A 365 12.83 -0.41 16.53
N ALA A 366 11.74 -0.04 17.20
CA ALA A 366 11.15 1.29 17.03
C ALA A 366 12.11 2.41 17.45
N ARG A 367 12.86 2.20 18.52
CA ARG A 367 13.89 3.13 18.98
C ARG A 367 15.03 3.27 17.97
N LEU A 368 15.54 2.15 17.47
CA LEU A 368 16.55 2.15 16.41
C LEU A 368 16.04 2.85 15.15
N SER A 369 14.77 2.62 14.79
CA SER A 369 14.13 3.29 13.65
C SER A 369 14.08 4.80 13.80
N GLU A 370 13.71 5.28 14.98
CA GLU A 370 13.63 6.71 15.28
C GLU A 370 15.01 7.37 15.18
N GLU A 371 16.02 6.76 15.77
CA GLU A 371 17.42 7.24 15.69
C GLU A 371 17.88 7.36 14.24
N ARG A 372 17.65 6.32 13.41
CA ARG A 372 18.02 6.32 11.98
C ARG A 372 17.27 7.35 11.17
N LEU A 373 15.99 7.53 11.47
CA LEU A 373 15.18 8.55 10.79
C LEU A 373 15.69 9.95 11.08
N GLN A 374 16.01 10.25 12.33
CA GLN A 374 16.60 11.52 12.72
C GLN A 374 17.97 11.76 12.07
N ASP A 375 18.82 10.74 12.02
CA ASP A 375 20.12 10.83 11.34
C ASP A 375 19.93 11.10 9.85
N PHE A 376 18.96 10.43 9.21
CA PHE A 376 18.62 10.67 7.81
C PHE A 376 18.15 12.11 7.57
N TYR A 377 17.32 12.66 8.44
CA TYR A 377 16.88 14.06 8.34
C TYR A 377 18.07 15.01 8.54
N ARG A 378 18.92 14.81 9.57
CA ARG A 378 20.11 15.64 9.80
C ARG A 378 21.07 15.63 8.61
N ALA A 379 21.27 14.47 7.98
CA ALA A 379 22.15 14.33 6.80
C ALA A 379 21.61 15.08 5.56
N ASN A 380 20.33 15.48 5.55
CA ASN A 380 19.71 16.26 4.47
C ASN A 380 19.55 17.76 4.80
N LEU A 381 20.03 18.24 5.95
CA LEU A 381 20.08 19.67 6.24
C LEU A 381 20.98 20.39 5.22
N GLY A 382 20.52 21.54 4.74
CA GLY A 382 21.26 22.35 3.75
C GLY A 382 21.25 21.78 2.34
N ARG A 383 20.60 20.64 2.09
CA ARG A 383 20.40 20.08 0.75
C ARG A 383 19.18 20.71 0.08
N GLU A 384 19.29 21.05 -1.21
CA GLU A 384 18.10 21.41 -1.99
C GLU A 384 17.19 20.17 -2.16
N LEU A 385 15.92 20.31 -1.80
CA LEU A 385 14.87 19.30 -1.91
C LEU A 385 13.75 19.83 -2.79
N THR A 386 13.15 18.93 -3.59
CA THR A 386 11.96 19.23 -4.40
C THR A 386 10.72 18.65 -3.71
N VAL A 387 9.92 19.53 -3.12
CA VAL A 387 8.75 19.14 -2.30
C VAL A 387 7.47 19.31 -3.08
N ILE A 388 6.60 18.29 -3.04
CA ILE A 388 5.20 18.38 -3.49
C ILE A 388 4.32 18.59 -2.27
N TRP A 389 3.52 19.66 -2.29
CA TRP A 389 2.62 20.01 -1.19
C TRP A 389 1.30 19.24 -1.24
N GLU A 390 0.91 18.64 -0.12
CA GLU A 390 -0.25 17.76 -0.03
C GLU A 390 -1.48 18.50 0.51
N HIS A 391 -2.64 17.94 0.20
CA HIS A 391 -3.90 18.37 0.81
C HIS A 391 -3.85 18.17 2.33
N GLY A 392 -4.43 19.11 3.06
CA GLY A 392 -4.63 19.02 4.49
C GLY A 392 -4.14 20.26 5.22
N ASN A 393 -4.96 20.72 6.17
CA ASN A 393 -4.62 21.77 7.09
C ASN A 393 -4.47 21.15 8.49
N TYR A 394 -3.25 21.20 9.01
CA TYR A 394 -2.89 20.67 10.32
C TYR A 394 -2.52 21.83 11.23
N ASP A 395 -3.51 22.39 11.94
CA ASP A 395 -3.34 23.54 12.83
C ASP A 395 -2.63 24.74 12.16
N GLY A 396 -3.10 25.12 10.98
CA GLY A 396 -2.54 26.23 10.19
C GLY A 396 -1.29 25.88 9.40
N ARG A 397 -0.90 24.61 9.33
CA ARG A 397 0.22 24.13 8.51
C ARG A 397 -0.24 23.14 7.46
N MET A 398 0.44 23.09 6.35
CA MET A 398 0.34 22.02 5.38
C MET A 398 1.65 21.22 5.33
N MET A 399 1.57 20.00 4.82
CA MET A 399 2.70 19.08 4.71
C MET A 399 3.00 18.81 3.25
N GLY A 400 4.26 18.57 2.95
CA GLY A 400 4.72 18.08 1.66
C GLY A 400 5.75 16.99 1.81
N HIS A 401 6.03 16.28 0.72
CA HIS A 401 7.08 15.26 0.68
C HIS A 401 8.09 15.57 -0.44
N SER A 402 9.36 15.47 -0.06
CA SER A 402 10.47 15.60 -1.03
C SER A 402 10.59 14.35 -1.92
N GLU A 403 11.47 14.45 -2.92
CA GLU A 403 11.82 13.33 -3.80
C GLU A 403 12.37 12.13 -3.02
N ASN A 404 13.15 12.36 -1.96
CA ASN A 404 13.66 11.32 -1.07
C ASN A 404 12.81 11.11 0.19
N TYR A 405 11.52 11.39 0.10
CA TYR A 405 10.49 11.07 1.11
C TYR A 405 10.60 11.82 2.44
N ILE A 406 11.37 12.88 2.50
CA ILE A 406 11.43 13.75 3.68
C ILE A 406 10.13 14.54 3.78
N ARG A 407 9.55 14.57 4.97
CA ARG A 407 8.36 15.35 5.27
C ARG A 407 8.76 16.78 5.64
N VAL A 408 8.09 17.74 5.01
CA VAL A 408 8.31 19.17 5.23
C VAL A 408 7.00 19.84 5.59
N ALA A 409 7.05 20.78 6.52
CA ALA A 409 5.91 21.62 6.93
C ALA A 409 6.10 23.05 6.46
N GLN A 410 5.01 23.72 6.03
CA GLN A 410 4.94 25.16 5.82
C GLN A 410 3.61 25.72 6.35
N PRO A 411 3.43 27.04 6.51
CA PRO A 411 2.12 27.62 6.71
C PRO A 411 1.13 27.17 5.64
N TYR A 412 -0.15 26.97 6.03
CA TYR A 412 -1.16 26.50 5.08
C TYR A 412 -1.41 27.53 3.98
N ASP A 413 -1.27 27.10 2.74
CA ASP A 413 -1.58 27.85 1.54
C ASP A 413 -2.33 26.94 0.57
N GLU A 414 -3.61 27.21 0.34
CA GLU A 414 -4.44 26.42 -0.57
C GLU A 414 -3.91 26.45 -2.02
N ALA A 415 -3.30 27.54 -2.43
CA ALA A 415 -2.72 27.67 -3.79
C ALA A 415 -1.46 26.82 -3.99
N ALA A 416 -0.81 26.41 -2.91
CA ALA A 416 0.36 25.54 -2.97
C ALA A 416 -0.01 24.05 -3.16
N ILE A 417 -1.26 23.64 -2.90
CA ILE A 417 -1.67 22.24 -3.01
C ILE A 417 -1.39 21.70 -4.42
N GLY A 418 -0.72 20.56 -4.51
CA GLY A 418 -0.34 19.90 -5.78
C GLY A 418 0.79 20.59 -6.54
N THR A 419 1.31 21.69 -6.01
CA THR A 419 2.48 22.35 -6.62
C THR A 419 3.79 21.79 -6.11
N THR A 420 4.85 22.04 -6.88
CA THR A 420 6.21 21.63 -6.54
C THR A 420 7.03 22.84 -6.19
N THR A 421 7.73 22.79 -5.05
CA THR A 421 8.64 23.87 -4.59
C THR A 421 10.01 23.32 -4.29
N ARG A 422 11.07 24.02 -4.72
CA ARG A 422 12.45 23.73 -4.29
C ARG A 422 12.72 24.48 -3.01
N ILE A 423 13.21 23.77 -2.01
CA ILE A 423 13.55 24.30 -0.70
C ILE A 423 14.91 23.81 -0.24
N THR A 424 15.57 24.60 0.62
CA THR A 424 16.80 24.21 1.30
C THR A 424 16.58 24.30 2.81
N PRO A 425 16.13 23.22 3.47
CA PRO A 425 15.79 23.26 4.89
C PRO A 425 17.06 23.48 5.73
N GLN A 426 16.96 24.42 6.68
CA GLN A 426 18.07 24.82 7.55
C GLN A 426 17.94 24.28 8.98
N HIS A 427 16.72 23.90 9.39
CA HIS A 427 16.46 23.42 10.75
C HIS A 427 15.27 22.45 10.81
N LEU A 428 15.24 21.69 11.87
CA LEU A 428 14.13 20.81 12.26
C LEU A 428 13.34 21.50 13.38
N ASP A 429 12.03 21.33 13.37
CA ASP A 429 11.20 21.72 14.52
C ASP A 429 11.33 20.71 15.68
N ALA A 430 10.64 20.97 16.79
CA ALA A 430 10.65 20.12 17.97
C ALA A 430 10.11 18.69 17.71
N SER A 431 9.37 18.47 16.63
CA SER A 431 8.87 17.16 16.21
C SER A 431 9.86 16.40 15.29
N GLY A 432 10.99 17.03 14.94
CA GLY A 432 11.94 16.47 13.98
C GLY A 432 11.50 16.60 12.51
N THR A 433 10.56 17.51 12.22
CA THR A 433 10.08 17.79 10.86
C THR A 433 10.81 19.01 10.31
N PHE A 434 11.17 19.00 9.02
CA PHE A 434 11.69 20.20 8.38
C PHE A 434 10.61 21.29 8.28
N VAL A 435 11.00 22.52 8.52
CA VAL A 435 10.14 23.70 8.40
C VAL A 435 10.66 24.60 7.31
N TYR A 436 9.75 25.05 6.46
CA TYR A 436 10.00 26.00 5.35
C TYR A 436 9.18 27.26 5.50
#